data_9fe6cd230d6bf754237fe64698cc6657
#
_entry.id   9fe6cd230d6bf754237fe64698cc6657
#
_cell.length_a   1.000
_cell.length_b   1.000
_cell.length_c   1.000
_cell.angle_alpha   90.00
_cell.angle_beta   90.00
_cell.angle_gamma   90.00
#
_symmetry.space_group_name_H-M   'P 1'
#
loop_
_entity.id
_entity.type
_entity.pdbx_description
1 polymer ?
#
loop_
_entity_poly.entity_id
_entity_poly.type
_entity_poly.pdbx_seq_one_letter_code
_entity_poly.pdbx_strand_id
1 'polypeptide(L)'
;MSITEILQFADRLVFAHRGKHLDDIQETVIKGVWQGKTYENIAQECNRSESRIRDVGYQLWKTFSESLGEDINKSNFRSTIERLQIQEKSSICRTNCNFNFGSQTLYQYQKYSQDSQTKDTAKTTFQDLSIAPTINPTYFYGRTKELEILSNYILHQKTRLMSVLGLSGIGKTTLVKRFIDLNIPQFDVVIWRNLKLVKSLNSLMTDLLKKISLQNQNILISDEQFTQFLDLLSRQKCLIVLDDVQNIFISRKFAGQYQTQHTEYQNLFQAIAQTEHQSCVILISQEKAQEMTALDRELYPIQCLELEGLDNSAGIEIIQEYKLQDRDYWLKLNNIYLGNPLYLQYICTLIKDIFQDLASQLIAEGNLIITEEMKLLFDTSYQKMSDIEKQIVLKISKSDENLSIEDLKKSCSLSSIDIINGLQSLKRRYLLNQIKTNNTLFSLSPLFKEYMKNFQMQN
;
A
#
# COMPACT_ATOMS: atom_id res chain seq x y z
N MET A 1 25.93 13.95 9.32
CA MET A 1 25.65 14.13 7.86
C MET A 1 26.93 14.40 7.10
N SER A 2 27.13 13.74 5.98
CA SER A 2 28.16 14.12 5.02
C SER A 2 27.74 15.41 4.30
N ILE A 3 28.72 16.16 3.82
CA ILE A 3 28.46 17.42 3.09
C ILE A 3 27.64 17.16 1.81
N THR A 4 27.80 15.98 1.22
CA THR A 4 27.05 15.53 0.05
C THR A 4 25.57 15.33 0.34
N GLU A 5 25.22 14.72 1.48
CA GLU A 5 23.82 14.53 1.91
C GLU A 5 23.13 15.87 2.16
N ILE A 6 23.84 16.85 2.70
CA ILE A 6 23.29 18.18 2.96
C ILE A 6 23.01 18.92 1.65
N LEU A 7 23.92 18.86 0.69
CA LEU A 7 23.73 19.46 -0.62
C LEU A 7 22.56 18.83 -1.35
N GLN A 8 22.45 17.50 -1.34
CA GLN A 8 21.31 16.80 -1.93
C GLN A 8 19.99 17.19 -1.25
N PHE A 9 19.98 17.38 0.07
CA PHE A 9 18.81 17.83 0.79
C PHE A 9 18.44 19.27 0.42
N ALA A 10 19.41 20.18 0.40
CA ALA A 10 19.22 21.58 0.04
C ALA A 10 18.80 21.77 -1.41
N ASP A 11 19.38 20.99 -2.33
CA ASP A 11 19.02 20.99 -3.76
C ASP A 11 17.56 20.57 -3.95
N ARG A 12 17.13 19.53 -3.24
CA ARG A 12 15.72 19.10 -3.24
C ARG A 12 14.77 20.20 -2.77
N LEU A 13 15.11 20.93 -1.70
CA LEU A 13 14.30 22.03 -1.20
C LEU A 13 14.18 23.18 -2.20
N VAL A 14 15.30 23.57 -2.79
CA VAL A 14 15.35 24.67 -3.78
C VAL A 14 14.63 24.28 -5.07
N PHE A 15 14.82 23.06 -5.55
CA PHE A 15 14.13 22.54 -6.72
C PHE A 15 12.61 22.46 -6.52
N ALA A 16 12.15 21.97 -5.36
CA ALA A 16 10.74 21.89 -5.01
C ALA A 16 10.07 23.26 -4.98
N HIS A 17 10.78 24.31 -4.53
CA HIS A 17 10.22 25.65 -4.37
C HIS A 17 10.34 26.51 -5.65
N ARG A 18 11.45 26.36 -6.41
CA ARG A 18 11.79 27.25 -7.55
C ARG A 18 11.82 26.56 -8.90
N GLY A 19 11.72 25.23 -8.97
CA GLY A 19 11.85 24.44 -10.20
C GLY A 19 13.24 24.48 -10.85
N LYS A 20 14.28 24.86 -10.10
CA LYS A 20 15.67 24.93 -10.56
C LYS A 20 16.57 24.32 -9.51
N HIS A 21 17.62 23.61 -9.97
CA HIS A 21 18.67 23.07 -9.11
C HIS A 21 19.56 24.19 -8.51
N LEU A 22 20.29 23.85 -7.45
CA LEU A 22 21.29 24.72 -6.87
C LEU A 22 22.36 25.08 -7.93
N ASP A 23 22.73 26.36 -7.96
CA ASP A 23 23.89 26.80 -8.71
C ASP A 23 25.19 26.68 -7.87
N ASP A 24 26.35 26.79 -8.53
CA ASP A 24 27.66 26.63 -7.90
C ASP A 24 27.90 27.59 -6.71
N ILE A 25 27.31 28.81 -6.78
CA ILE A 25 27.46 29.81 -5.70
C ILE A 25 26.57 29.40 -4.52
N GLN A 26 25.35 28.95 -4.79
CA GLN A 26 24.42 28.46 -3.75
C GLN A 26 25.00 27.24 -3.03
N GLU A 27 25.53 26.27 -3.77
CA GLU A 27 26.24 25.14 -3.17
C GLU A 27 27.40 25.56 -2.29
N THR A 28 28.21 26.51 -2.75
CA THR A 28 29.37 26.99 -2.00
C THR A 28 28.95 27.71 -0.72
N VAL A 29 27.86 28.50 -0.76
CA VAL A 29 27.28 29.15 0.45
C VAL A 29 26.82 28.10 1.44
N ILE A 30 26.10 27.07 1.01
CA ILE A 30 25.61 26.00 1.90
C ILE A 30 26.78 25.23 2.51
N LYS A 31 27.79 24.85 1.71
CA LYS A 31 29.01 24.17 2.19
C LYS A 31 29.74 25.01 3.24
N GLY A 32 29.95 26.29 2.93
CA GLY A 32 30.67 27.20 3.82
C GLY A 32 29.94 27.43 5.15
N VAL A 33 28.61 27.65 5.11
CA VAL A 33 27.82 27.85 6.33
C VAL A 33 27.76 26.55 7.15
N TRP A 34 27.68 25.40 6.54
CA TRP A 34 27.74 24.11 7.24
C TRP A 34 29.09 23.91 7.96
N GLN A 35 30.18 24.38 7.37
CA GLN A 35 31.51 24.35 7.96
C GLN A 35 31.74 25.47 8.99
N GLY A 36 30.76 26.33 9.26
CA GLY A 36 30.87 27.41 10.21
C GLY A 36 31.63 28.65 9.70
N LYS A 37 31.84 28.78 8.38
CA LYS A 37 32.56 29.91 7.78
C LYS A 37 31.76 31.21 7.81
N THR A 38 32.46 32.34 7.84
CA THR A 38 31.82 33.68 7.68
C THR A 38 31.51 33.92 6.19
N TYR A 39 30.63 34.85 5.87
CA TYR A 39 30.36 35.23 4.47
C TYR A 39 31.59 35.82 3.78
N GLU A 40 32.42 36.50 4.54
CA GLU A 40 33.70 37.04 4.05
C GLU A 40 34.65 35.90 3.59
N ASN A 41 34.80 34.84 4.40
CA ASN A 41 35.65 33.69 4.04
C ASN A 41 35.08 32.94 2.83
N ILE A 42 33.75 32.79 2.76
CA ILE A 42 33.10 32.16 1.59
C ILE A 42 33.29 33.01 0.33
N ALA A 43 33.22 34.34 0.46
CA ALA A 43 33.43 35.28 -0.65
C ALA A 43 34.85 35.21 -1.21
N GLN A 44 35.85 35.10 -0.34
CA GLN A 44 37.25 34.92 -0.74
C GLN A 44 37.44 33.60 -1.49
N GLU A 45 36.87 32.50 -1.02
CA GLU A 45 36.98 31.18 -1.67
C GLU A 45 36.32 31.14 -3.06
N CYS A 46 35.23 31.88 -3.27
CA CYS A 46 34.53 31.93 -4.56
C CYS A 46 34.99 33.04 -5.48
N ASN A 47 35.93 33.89 -5.03
CA ASN A 47 36.39 35.09 -5.74
C ASN A 47 35.18 36.02 -6.10
N ARG A 48 34.32 36.29 -5.11
CA ARG A 48 33.12 37.12 -5.22
C ARG A 48 33.09 38.17 -4.10
N SER A 49 32.23 39.19 -4.22
CA SER A 49 32.05 40.16 -3.13
C SER A 49 31.23 39.56 -1.99
N GLU A 50 31.53 39.95 -0.75
CA GLU A 50 30.78 39.54 0.44
C GLU A 50 29.28 39.89 0.32
N SER A 51 28.95 41.08 -0.23
CA SER A 51 27.56 41.48 -0.47
C SER A 51 26.81 40.46 -1.34
N ARG A 52 27.45 39.97 -2.42
CA ARG A 52 26.85 38.96 -3.30
C ARG A 52 26.58 37.62 -2.59
N ILE A 53 27.55 37.19 -1.78
CA ILE A 53 27.38 35.94 -0.98
C ILE A 53 26.27 36.10 0.07
N ARG A 54 26.15 37.29 0.69
CA ARG A 54 25.10 37.60 1.64
C ARG A 54 23.72 37.61 1.00
N ASP A 55 23.59 38.16 -0.20
CA ASP A 55 22.33 38.17 -0.95
C ASP A 55 21.90 36.74 -1.36
N VAL A 56 22.85 35.93 -1.85
CA VAL A 56 22.58 34.52 -2.18
C VAL A 56 22.17 33.73 -0.93
N GLY A 57 22.85 33.93 0.20
CA GLY A 57 22.50 33.35 1.48
C GLY A 57 21.08 33.73 1.93
N TYR A 58 20.74 35.03 1.87
CA TYR A 58 19.41 35.51 2.23
C TYR A 58 18.31 34.84 1.41
N GLN A 59 18.52 34.70 0.09
CA GLN A 59 17.56 34.03 -0.80
C GLN A 59 17.44 32.54 -0.49
N LEU A 60 18.52 31.86 -0.12
CA LEU A 60 18.51 30.44 0.28
C LEU A 60 17.73 30.27 1.59
N TRP A 61 18.05 31.08 2.61
CA TRP A 61 17.39 30.97 3.92
C TRP A 61 15.91 31.28 3.82
N LYS A 62 15.52 32.26 3.02
CA LYS A 62 14.12 32.56 2.74
C LYS A 62 13.42 31.36 2.09
N THR A 63 14.04 30.74 1.07
CA THR A 63 13.50 29.56 0.39
C THR A 63 13.36 28.39 1.36
N PHE A 64 14.34 28.15 2.24
CA PHE A 64 14.27 27.08 3.22
C PHE A 64 13.23 27.36 4.30
N SER A 65 13.07 28.61 4.75
CA SER A 65 12.04 28.99 5.71
C SER A 65 10.63 28.76 5.13
N GLU A 66 10.40 29.16 3.89
CA GLU A 66 9.12 28.96 3.19
C GLU A 66 8.85 27.47 2.93
N SER A 67 9.87 26.68 2.62
CA SER A 67 9.76 25.24 2.35
C SER A 67 9.57 24.39 3.61
N LEU A 68 10.14 24.79 4.75
CA LEU A 68 10.14 24.03 5.98
C LEU A 68 9.16 24.56 7.04
N GLY A 69 8.54 25.73 6.78
CA GLY A 69 7.59 26.34 7.70
C GLY A 69 8.20 26.86 9.01
N GLU A 70 9.54 27.04 9.07
CA GLU A 70 10.29 27.54 10.22
C GLU A 70 11.22 28.68 9.81
N ASP A 71 11.49 29.63 10.71
CA ASP A 71 12.43 30.72 10.43
C ASP A 71 13.86 30.20 10.40
N ILE A 72 14.44 30.10 9.19
CA ILE A 72 15.79 29.61 8.94
C ILE A 72 16.70 30.76 8.54
N ASN A 73 17.85 30.81 9.17
CA ASN A 73 18.89 31.80 8.91
C ASN A 73 20.27 31.13 9.02
N LYS A 74 21.32 31.90 8.69
CA LYS A 74 22.70 31.40 8.74
C LYS A 74 23.08 30.77 10.08
N SER A 75 22.62 31.33 11.20
CA SER A 75 23.03 30.91 12.55
C SER A 75 22.37 29.62 13.00
N ASN A 76 21.12 29.34 12.54
CA ASN A 76 20.34 28.17 12.96
C ASN A 76 20.24 27.08 11.88
N PHE A 77 20.70 27.33 10.64
CA PHE A 77 20.59 26.38 9.54
C PHE A 77 21.11 24.98 9.91
N ARG A 78 22.32 24.91 10.46
CA ARG A 78 22.93 23.64 10.83
C ARG A 78 22.13 22.90 11.91
N SER A 79 21.80 23.58 13.01
CA SER A 79 21.03 22.97 14.11
C SER A 79 19.61 22.59 13.72
N THR A 80 18.98 23.35 12.81
CA THR A 80 17.66 23.02 12.27
C THR A 80 17.70 21.76 11.42
N ILE A 81 18.68 21.63 10.54
CA ILE A 81 18.85 20.43 9.71
C ILE A 81 19.22 19.21 10.57
N GLU A 82 20.11 19.34 11.53
CA GLU A 82 20.47 18.25 12.46
C GLU A 82 19.23 17.82 13.30
N ARG A 83 18.41 18.76 13.75
CA ARG A 83 17.16 18.48 14.50
C ARG A 83 16.12 17.75 13.63
N LEU A 84 15.93 18.19 12.40
CA LEU A 84 15.00 17.56 11.46
C LEU A 84 15.39 16.11 11.18
N GLN A 85 16.68 15.79 11.11
CA GLN A 85 17.16 14.41 10.96
C GLN A 85 17.02 13.56 12.22
N ILE A 86 17.18 14.14 13.41
CA ILE A 86 16.92 13.42 14.66
C ILE A 86 15.43 13.08 14.76
N GLN A 87 14.56 13.95 14.24
CA GLN A 87 13.12 13.69 14.13
C GLN A 87 12.78 12.63 13.08
N GLU A 88 13.53 12.51 11.97
CA GLU A 88 13.41 11.40 11.03
C GLU A 88 13.85 10.06 11.62
N LYS A 89 14.80 10.05 12.53
CA LYS A 89 15.26 8.83 13.24
C LYS A 89 14.43 8.48 14.47
N SER A 90 13.69 9.42 15.02
CA SER A 90 12.73 9.21 16.09
C SER A 90 11.34 9.55 15.56
N SER A 91 10.60 8.51 15.16
CA SER A 91 9.23 8.57 14.69
C SER A 91 8.37 9.54 15.48
N ILE A 92 8.20 10.76 15.00
CA ILE A 92 7.05 11.66 15.15
C ILE A 92 7.39 12.91 14.34
N CYS A 93 6.94 13.00 13.10
CA CYS A 93 6.91 14.27 12.41
C CYS A 93 5.51 14.57 11.88
N ARG A 94 4.79 15.40 12.64
CA ARG A 94 3.68 16.19 12.12
C ARG A 94 4.26 17.49 11.62
N THR A 95 4.44 17.62 10.33
CA THR A 95 4.40 18.94 9.65
C THR A 95 4.26 18.73 8.14
N ASN A 96 3.33 19.46 7.54
CA ASN A 96 3.03 19.51 6.13
C ASN A 96 4.26 19.84 5.30
N CYS A 97 4.87 18.82 4.69
CA CYS A 97 5.78 19.02 3.60
C CYS A 97 5.25 18.20 2.40
N ASN A 98 4.52 18.87 1.52
CA ASN A 98 4.20 18.33 0.20
C ASN A 98 5.48 18.23 -0.63
N PHE A 99 6.14 17.09 -0.59
CA PHE A 99 7.22 16.76 -1.51
C PHE A 99 6.68 15.96 -2.69
N ASN A 100 6.44 16.65 -3.79
CA ASN A 100 6.20 16.02 -5.08
C ASN A 100 7.53 15.48 -5.64
N PHE A 101 7.67 14.16 -5.70
CA PHE A 101 8.74 13.51 -6.42
C PHE A 101 8.19 12.64 -7.56
N GLY A 102 8.64 12.99 -8.74
CA GLY A 102 8.72 12.05 -9.87
C GLY A 102 7.64 12.12 -10.91
N SER A 103 8.05 12.62 -12.06
CA SER A 103 7.53 12.45 -13.41
C SER A 103 6.25 13.20 -13.83
N GLN A 104 6.31 13.66 -15.02
CA GLN A 104 5.44 14.53 -15.83
C GLN A 104 3.93 14.28 -15.82
N THR A 105 3.42 13.29 -15.13
CA THR A 105 1.99 12.94 -15.11
C THR A 105 1.17 13.73 -14.07
N LEU A 106 1.80 14.39 -13.10
CA LEU A 106 1.11 15.17 -12.06
C LEU A 106 0.67 16.57 -12.49
N TYR A 107 1.15 17.07 -13.63
CA TYR A 107 0.79 18.40 -14.14
C TYR A 107 -0.64 18.51 -14.68
N GLN A 108 -1.31 17.40 -14.96
CA GLN A 108 -2.68 17.43 -15.46
C GLN A 108 -3.75 17.58 -14.38
N TYR A 109 -3.47 17.19 -13.13
CA TYR A 109 -4.45 17.28 -12.04
C TYR A 109 -4.57 18.66 -11.39
N GLN A 110 -3.56 19.53 -11.52
CA GLN A 110 -3.62 20.90 -10.97
C GLN A 110 -4.41 21.92 -11.81
N LYS A 111 -4.83 21.59 -13.03
CA LYS A 111 -5.50 22.54 -13.94
C LYS A 111 -7.01 22.70 -13.72
N TYR A 112 -7.60 21.92 -12.80
CA TYR A 112 -9.05 21.99 -12.52
C TYR A 112 -9.42 22.67 -11.19
N SER A 113 -8.45 23.26 -10.45
CA SER A 113 -8.71 23.87 -9.15
C SER A 113 -8.46 25.39 -9.09
N GLN A 114 -8.38 26.08 -10.20
CA GLN A 114 -8.28 27.55 -10.21
C GLN A 114 -9.50 28.14 -10.92
N ASP A 115 -10.66 28.10 -10.26
CA ASP A 115 -11.71 29.11 -10.39
C ASP A 115 -12.73 28.89 -9.28
N SER A 116 -12.47 29.49 -8.13
CA SER A 116 -13.46 30.08 -7.23
C SER A 116 -12.76 30.57 -5.95
N GLN A 117 -12.49 31.89 -5.93
CA GLN A 117 -12.18 32.59 -4.68
C GLN A 117 -13.45 32.66 -3.84
N THR A 118 -13.58 31.78 -2.87
CA THR A 118 -14.39 31.98 -1.68
C THR A 118 -13.51 31.71 -0.47
N LYS A 119 -13.56 32.63 0.50
CA LYS A 119 -12.86 32.51 1.78
C LYS A 119 -13.45 31.32 2.53
N ASP A 120 -12.82 30.14 2.43
CA ASP A 120 -13.16 28.98 3.24
C ASP A 120 -12.14 28.84 4.36
N THR A 121 -12.65 28.84 5.58
CA THR A 121 -11.97 28.34 6.77
C THR A 121 -11.50 26.93 6.49
N ALA A 122 -10.20 26.69 6.48
CA ALA A 122 -9.60 25.39 6.19
C ALA A 122 -10.22 24.33 7.12
N LYS A 123 -11.03 23.44 6.55
CA LYS A 123 -11.69 22.35 7.26
C LYS A 123 -10.62 21.34 7.69
N THR A 124 -10.38 21.19 8.98
CA THR A 124 -9.36 20.29 9.50
C THR A 124 -9.88 18.85 9.48
N THR A 125 -9.24 17.97 8.70
CA THR A 125 -9.55 16.52 8.66
C THR A 125 -9.12 15.85 9.96
N PHE A 126 -10.03 15.13 10.62
CA PHE A 126 -9.68 14.26 11.73
C PHE A 126 -8.98 12.99 11.22
N GLN A 127 -7.86 12.62 11.83
CA GLN A 127 -7.09 11.44 11.42
C GLN A 127 -6.77 10.56 12.63
N ASP A 128 -7.08 9.25 12.51
CA ASP A 128 -6.58 8.23 13.41
C ASP A 128 -5.91 7.11 12.60
N LEU A 129 -4.65 7.35 12.26
CA LEU A 129 -3.77 6.46 11.52
C LEU A 129 -2.71 5.80 12.43
N SER A 130 -2.93 5.77 13.74
CA SER A 130 -1.96 5.29 14.74
C SER A 130 -1.49 3.85 14.52
N ILE A 131 -2.34 3.02 13.92
CA ILE A 131 -2.04 1.61 13.60
C ILE A 131 -1.87 1.35 12.10
N ALA A 132 -1.94 2.40 11.27
CA ALA A 132 -1.64 2.29 9.86
C ALA A 132 -0.13 2.08 9.65
N PRO A 133 0.28 1.33 8.62
CA PRO A 133 1.71 1.17 8.33
C PRO A 133 2.33 2.52 7.95
N THR A 134 3.56 2.74 8.39
CA THR A 134 4.38 3.84 7.90
C THR A 134 5.05 3.40 6.60
N ILE A 135 4.77 4.10 5.51
CA ILE A 135 5.32 3.81 4.19
C ILE A 135 6.26 4.95 3.80
N ASN A 136 7.50 4.60 3.47
CA ASN A 136 8.39 5.54 2.83
C ASN A 136 8.01 5.67 1.35
N PRO A 137 7.56 6.86 0.87
CA PRO A 137 7.15 7.05 -0.51
C PRO A 137 8.22 6.71 -1.55
N THR A 138 9.50 6.79 -1.18
CA THR A 138 10.63 6.46 -2.05
C THR A 138 10.64 4.99 -2.48
N TYR A 139 10.11 4.09 -1.64
CA TYR A 139 10.03 2.65 -1.89
C TYR A 139 8.64 2.21 -2.34
N PHE A 140 7.89 3.10 -2.98
CA PHE A 140 6.60 2.80 -3.59
C PHE A 140 6.75 2.75 -5.10
N TYR A 141 6.76 1.54 -5.67
CA TYR A 141 7.05 1.30 -7.08
C TYR A 141 5.77 1.00 -7.86
N GLY A 142 5.64 1.61 -9.03
CA GLY A 142 4.50 1.39 -9.93
C GLY A 142 3.14 1.76 -9.33
N ARG A 143 2.12 0.94 -9.61
CA ARG A 143 0.75 1.07 -9.06
C ARG A 143 0.01 2.36 -9.43
N THR A 144 0.48 3.08 -10.43
CA THR A 144 -0.16 4.35 -10.87
C THR A 144 -1.60 4.09 -11.32
N LYS A 145 -1.81 3.04 -12.12
CA LYS A 145 -3.14 2.65 -12.61
C LYS A 145 -4.09 2.29 -11.48
N GLU A 146 -3.61 1.51 -10.51
CA GLU A 146 -4.41 1.10 -9.35
C GLU A 146 -4.75 2.29 -8.43
N LEU A 147 -3.85 3.27 -8.27
CA LEU A 147 -4.14 4.52 -7.57
C LEU A 147 -5.20 5.35 -8.31
N GLU A 148 -5.12 5.43 -9.63
CA GLU A 148 -6.13 6.10 -10.46
C GLU A 148 -7.49 5.42 -10.36
N ILE A 149 -7.54 4.09 -10.38
CA ILE A 149 -8.77 3.31 -10.20
C ILE A 149 -9.37 3.57 -8.81
N LEU A 150 -8.58 3.52 -7.73
CA LEU A 150 -9.05 3.85 -6.38
C LEU A 150 -9.60 5.27 -6.30
N SER A 151 -8.90 6.24 -6.87
CA SER A 151 -9.33 7.63 -6.91
C SER A 151 -10.65 7.78 -7.68
N ASN A 152 -10.78 7.15 -8.83
CA ASN A 152 -12.00 7.17 -9.61
C ASN A 152 -13.18 6.56 -8.85
N TYR A 153 -13.01 5.37 -8.28
CA TYR A 153 -14.07 4.69 -7.55
C TYR A 153 -14.50 5.47 -6.30
N ILE A 154 -13.56 5.91 -5.48
CA ILE A 154 -13.86 6.48 -4.16
C ILE A 154 -14.26 7.97 -4.27
N LEU A 155 -13.53 8.76 -5.06
CA LEU A 155 -13.75 10.20 -5.10
C LEU A 155 -14.81 10.62 -6.12
N HIS A 156 -14.90 9.93 -7.28
CA HIS A 156 -15.79 10.30 -8.37
C HIS A 156 -17.05 9.44 -8.43
N GLN A 157 -16.96 8.11 -8.31
CA GLN A 157 -18.12 7.23 -8.34
C GLN A 157 -18.80 7.05 -6.98
N LYS A 158 -18.28 7.68 -5.91
CA LYS A 158 -18.84 7.66 -4.55
C LYS A 158 -19.08 6.24 -4.04
N THR A 159 -18.11 5.34 -4.29
CA THR A 159 -18.15 3.96 -3.80
C THR A 159 -18.26 3.95 -2.27
N ARG A 160 -19.26 3.27 -1.73
CA ARG A 160 -19.51 3.16 -0.29
C ARG A 160 -18.74 2.03 0.36
N LEU A 161 -18.61 0.90 -0.35
CA LEU A 161 -17.84 -0.25 0.11
C LEU A 161 -16.85 -0.68 -0.97
N MET A 162 -15.57 -0.59 -0.66
CA MET A 162 -14.46 -0.92 -1.56
C MET A 162 -13.66 -2.08 -1.02
N SER A 163 -13.41 -3.13 -1.81
CA SER A 163 -12.48 -4.19 -1.42
C SER A 163 -11.20 -4.12 -2.24
N VAL A 164 -10.05 -4.14 -1.55
CA VAL A 164 -8.72 -4.29 -2.15
C VAL A 164 -8.19 -5.68 -1.82
N LEU A 165 -8.05 -6.50 -2.84
CA LEU A 165 -7.93 -7.95 -2.76
C LEU A 165 -6.68 -8.46 -3.47
N GLY A 166 -6.21 -9.67 -3.12
CA GLY A 166 -5.07 -10.34 -3.77
C GLY A 166 -4.20 -11.12 -2.78
N LEU A 167 -3.16 -11.73 -3.31
CA LEU A 167 -2.24 -12.59 -2.55
C LEU A 167 -1.53 -11.85 -1.42
N SER A 168 -1.00 -12.61 -0.46
CA SER A 168 -0.12 -12.06 0.58
C SER A 168 1.13 -11.44 -0.07
N GLY A 169 1.59 -10.31 0.48
CA GLY A 169 2.78 -9.62 -0.02
C GLY A 169 2.62 -8.83 -1.32
N ILE A 170 1.44 -8.82 -1.96
CA ILE A 170 1.19 -8.17 -3.25
C ILE A 170 1.15 -6.62 -3.17
N GLY A 171 1.12 -6.04 -1.98
CA GLY A 171 1.14 -4.60 -1.77
C GLY A 171 -0.22 -3.94 -1.52
N LYS A 172 -1.27 -4.68 -1.11
CA LYS A 172 -2.61 -4.13 -0.83
C LYS A 172 -2.60 -2.99 0.19
N THR A 173 -2.05 -3.27 1.36
CA THR A 173 -1.96 -2.34 2.48
C THR A 173 -1.16 -1.09 2.10
N THR A 174 -0.05 -1.29 1.39
CA THR A 174 0.82 -0.22 0.88
C THR A 174 0.09 0.68 -0.12
N LEU A 175 -0.67 0.09 -1.05
CA LEU A 175 -1.45 0.84 -2.04
C LEU A 175 -2.52 1.72 -1.37
N VAL A 176 -3.30 1.15 -0.45
CA VAL A 176 -4.36 1.88 0.26
C VAL A 176 -3.77 2.98 1.12
N LYS A 177 -2.66 2.72 1.81
CA LYS A 177 -1.97 3.76 2.60
C LYS A 177 -1.47 4.90 1.70
N ARG A 178 -0.89 4.58 0.55
CA ARG A 178 -0.45 5.60 -0.43
C ARG A 178 -1.62 6.42 -0.96
N PHE A 179 -2.74 5.78 -1.28
CA PHE A 179 -3.96 6.47 -1.68
C PHE A 179 -4.44 7.45 -0.60
N ILE A 180 -4.45 7.03 0.66
CA ILE A 180 -4.83 7.89 1.80
C ILE A 180 -3.90 9.09 1.88
N ASP A 181 -2.59 8.89 1.90
CA ASP A 181 -1.59 9.97 2.04
C ASP A 181 -1.75 11.06 0.98
N LEU A 182 -2.19 10.66 -0.23
CA LEU A 182 -2.43 11.58 -1.33
C LEU A 182 -3.79 12.32 -1.25
N ASN A 183 -4.76 11.78 -0.49
CA ASN A 183 -6.16 12.23 -0.56
C ASN A 183 -6.78 12.61 0.80
N ILE A 184 -6.00 12.71 1.87
CA ILE A 184 -6.49 13.09 3.21
C ILE A 184 -7.44 14.30 3.19
N PRO A 185 -7.12 15.43 2.51
CA PRO A 185 -7.96 16.63 2.54
C PRO A 185 -9.34 16.45 1.90
N GLN A 186 -9.58 15.35 1.19
CA GLN A 186 -10.86 15.06 0.55
C GLN A 186 -11.92 14.51 1.51
N PHE A 187 -11.55 14.23 2.77
CA PHE A 187 -12.38 13.61 3.79
C PHE A 187 -12.44 14.47 5.06
N ASP A 188 -13.55 14.34 5.80
CA ASP A 188 -13.69 14.96 7.12
C ASP A 188 -13.03 14.11 8.20
N VAL A 189 -13.08 12.77 8.00
CA VAL A 189 -12.58 11.77 8.93
C VAL A 189 -11.82 10.68 8.16
N VAL A 190 -10.62 10.34 8.61
CA VAL A 190 -9.83 9.20 8.08
C VAL A 190 -9.40 8.32 9.23
N ILE A 191 -9.83 7.04 9.23
CA ILE A 191 -9.51 6.09 10.28
C ILE A 191 -9.00 4.78 9.69
N TRP A 192 -7.95 4.21 10.30
CA TRP A 192 -7.41 2.89 9.96
C TRP A 192 -7.57 1.94 11.13
N ARG A 193 -8.11 0.73 10.86
CA ARG A 193 -8.20 -0.34 11.85
C ARG A 193 -7.70 -1.65 11.25
N ASN A 194 -7.04 -2.45 12.07
CA ASN A 194 -6.58 -3.79 11.69
C ASN A 194 -7.40 -4.85 12.43
N LEU A 195 -8.12 -5.69 11.68
CA LEU A 195 -9.03 -6.69 12.24
C LEU A 195 -8.32 -7.92 12.83
N LYS A 196 -7.00 -8.02 12.69
CA LYS A 196 -6.20 -9.00 13.43
C LYS A 196 -6.17 -8.68 14.94
N LEU A 197 -6.32 -7.40 15.30
CA LEU A 197 -6.26 -6.91 16.67
C LEU A 197 -7.64 -6.73 17.31
N VAL A 198 -8.70 -6.64 16.51
CA VAL A 198 -10.09 -6.39 16.97
C VAL A 198 -10.80 -7.71 17.20
N LYS A 199 -11.41 -7.88 18.39
CA LYS A 199 -12.05 -9.12 18.82
C LYS A 199 -13.54 -9.21 18.50
N SER A 200 -14.27 -8.09 18.41
CA SER A 200 -15.72 -8.05 18.16
C SER A 200 -16.14 -6.79 17.42
N LEU A 201 -17.29 -6.84 16.74
CA LEU A 201 -17.87 -5.68 16.07
C LEU A 201 -18.22 -4.56 17.07
N ASN A 202 -18.77 -4.90 18.23
CA ASN A 202 -19.09 -3.92 19.28
C ASN A 202 -17.85 -3.16 19.77
N SER A 203 -16.72 -3.85 19.90
CA SER A 203 -15.45 -3.23 20.26
C SER A 203 -14.98 -2.25 19.18
N LEU A 204 -15.08 -2.64 17.91
CA LEU A 204 -14.75 -1.79 16.77
C LEU A 204 -15.65 -0.55 16.72
N MET A 205 -16.98 -0.73 16.84
CA MET A 205 -17.94 0.37 16.83
C MET A 205 -17.72 1.34 17.97
N THR A 206 -17.51 0.83 19.19
CA THR A 206 -17.21 1.65 20.36
C THR A 206 -15.94 2.50 20.14
N ASP A 207 -14.90 1.91 19.58
CA ASP A 207 -13.64 2.62 19.29
C ASP A 207 -13.83 3.69 18.21
N LEU A 208 -14.49 3.36 17.09
CA LEU A 208 -14.76 4.31 16.02
C LEU A 208 -15.61 5.48 16.50
N LEU A 209 -16.72 5.22 17.19
CA LEU A 209 -17.62 6.23 17.70
C LEU A 209 -16.93 7.12 18.73
N LYS A 210 -16.18 6.56 19.69
CA LYS A 210 -15.42 7.36 20.67
C LYS A 210 -14.43 8.31 20.03
N LYS A 211 -13.67 7.85 19.03
CA LYS A 211 -12.65 8.68 18.35
C LYS A 211 -13.26 9.85 17.60
N ILE A 212 -14.39 9.63 16.95
CA ILE A 212 -15.07 10.66 16.17
C ILE A 212 -15.85 11.60 17.07
N SER A 213 -16.44 11.10 18.16
CA SER A 213 -17.22 11.87 19.14
C SER A 213 -16.39 12.84 19.98
N LEU A 214 -15.10 12.60 20.16
CA LEU A 214 -14.21 13.55 20.84
C LEU A 214 -14.21 14.93 20.17
N GLN A 215 -14.70 15.05 18.96
CA GLN A 215 -14.94 16.33 18.27
C GLN A 215 -16.37 16.89 18.47
N ASN A 216 -17.37 16.04 18.81
CA ASN A 216 -18.78 16.40 18.96
C ASN A 216 -19.30 15.84 20.30
N GLN A 217 -19.52 16.67 21.28
CA GLN A 217 -19.69 16.38 22.72
C GLN A 217 -20.92 15.56 23.16
N ASN A 218 -21.69 14.87 22.28
CA ASN A 218 -22.96 14.23 22.68
C ASN A 218 -23.23 12.86 22.03
N ILE A 219 -22.35 11.85 22.18
CA ILE A 219 -22.72 10.48 21.82
C ILE A 219 -22.81 9.63 23.09
N LEU A 220 -24.04 9.22 23.43
CA LEU A 220 -24.31 8.23 24.47
C LEU A 220 -23.92 6.84 23.93
N ILE A 221 -23.10 6.11 24.69
CA ILE A 221 -22.79 4.70 24.38
C ILE A 221 -24.03 3.90 24.77
N SER A 222 -24.85 3.53 23.79
CA SER A 222 -26.10 2.77 23.97
C SER A 222 -26.16 1.59 22.99
N ASP A 223 -27.18 0.75 23.11
CA ASP A 223 -27.46 -0.37 22.20
C ASP A 223 -27.70 0.05 20.73
N GLU A 224 -27.71 1.34 20.45
CA GLU A 224 -27.89 1.95 19.12
C GLU A 224 -26.58 2.26 18.37
N GLN A 225 -25.45 1.71 18.77
CA GLN A 225 -24.13 2.03 18.16
C GLN A 225 -24.10 1.84 16.64
N PHE A 226 -24.82 0.85 16.14
CA PHE A 226 -24.91 0.57 14.72
C PHE A 226 -25.60 1.71 13.95
N THR A 227 -26.75 2.18 14.47
CA THR A 227 -27.51 3.30 13.89
C THR A 227 -26.70 4.60 13.96
N GLN A 228 -26.03 4.86 15.09
CA GLN A 228 -25.17 6.02 15.27
C GLN A 228 -23.99 6.03 14.30
N PHE A 229 -23.43 4.87 14.00
CA PHE A 229 -22.34 4.75 13.03
C PHE A 229 -22.83 5.06 11.60
N LEU A 230 -23.98 4.54 11.17
CA LEU A 230 -24.55 4.84 9.87
C LEU A 230 -24.95 6.33 9.73
N ASP A 231 -25.50 6.91 10.79
CA ASP A 231 -25.82 8.34 10.85
C ASP A 231 -24.54 9.20 10.71
N LEU A 232 -23.43 8.80 11.34
CA LEU A 232 -22.14 9.43 11.20
C LEU A 232 -21.63 9.40 9.75
N LEU A 233 -21.70 8.24 9.08
CA LEU A 233 -21.31 8.10 7.68
C LEU A 233 -22.11 9.00 6.74
N SER A 234 -23.37 9.31 7.11
CA SER A 234 -24.25 10.20 6.35
C SER A 234 -23.94 11.69 6.57
N ARG A 235 -23.55 12.07 7.80
CA ARG A 235 -23.29 13.47 8.17
C ARG A 235 -21.89 13.95 7.81
N GLN A 236 -20.91 13.06 7.76
CA GLN A 236 -19.50 13.37 7.52
C GLN A 236 -18.98 12.50 6.38
N LYS A 237 -18.07 13.04 5.58
CA LYS A 237 -17.39 12.27 4.54
C LYS A 237 -16.22 11.51 5.16
N CYS A 238 -16.49 10.29 5.61
CA CYS A 238 -15.51 9.43 6.26
C CYS A 238 -14.81 8.51 5.27
N LEU A 239 -13.51 8.26 5.49
CA LEU A 239 -12.76 7.18 4.89
C LEU A 239 -12.29 6.23 6.00
N ILE A 240 -12.86 5.04 6.05
CA ILE A 240 -12.55 4.04 7.08
C ILE A 240 -11.89 2.85 6.41
N VAL A 241 -10.70 2.48 6.88
CA VAL A 241 -9.98 1.30 6.40
C VAL A 241 -10.03 0.20 7.45
N LEU A 242 -10.49 -0.97 7.01
CA LEU A 242 -10.44 -2.22 7.76
C LEU A 242 -9.41 -3.13 7.09
N ASP A 243 -8.24 -3.25 7.70
CA ASP A 243 -7.16 -4.08 7.20
C ASP A 243 -7.21 -5.48 7.80
N ASP A 244 -6.67 -6.46 7.08
CA ASP A 244 -6.64 -7.87 7.48
C ASP A 244 -8.03 -8.49 7.73
N VAL A 245 -9.02 -8.13 6.90
CA VAL A 245 -10.42 -8.59 7.02
C VAL A 245 -10.54 -10.12 6.98
N GLN A 246 -9.60 -10.84 6.35
CA GLN A 246 -9.59 -12.31 6.35
C GLN A 246 -9.51 -12.94 7.75
N ASN A 247 -9.25 -12.18 8.81
CA ASN A 247 -9.20 -12.73 10.17
C ASN A 247 -10.58 -12.89 10.82
N ILE A 248 -11.62 -12.28 10.26
CA ILE A 248 -13.01 -12.52 10.70
C ILE A 248 -13.67 -13.69 9.96
N PHE A 249 -12.99 -14.27 8.95
CA PHE A 249 -13.48 -15.45 8.24
C PHE A 249 -13.08 -16.73 8.95
N ILE A 250 -13.90 -17.76 8.78
CA ILE A 250 -13.67 -19.07 9.39
C ILE A 250 -12.57 -19.83 8.64
N SER A 251 -11.60 -20.37 9.38
CA SER A 251 -10.58 -21.26 8.82
C SER A 251 -11.16 -22.65 8.54
N ARG A 252 -10.60 -23.37 7.55
CA ARG A 252 -11.01 -24.72 7.12
C ARG A 252 -12.44 -24.81 6.56
N LYS A 253 -12.94 -23.68 6.07
CA LYS A 253 -14.20 -23.59 5.31
C LYS A 253 -13.93 -22.84 4.00
N PHE A 254 -14.91 -22.76 3.12
CA PHE A 254 -14.78 -21.99 1.88
C PHE A 254 -14.53 -20.51 2.15
N ALA A 255 -13.78 -19.86 1.25
CA ALA A 255 -13.34 -18.49 1.37
C ALA A 255 -14.49 -17.49 1.61
N GLY A 256 -14.25 -16.53 2.48
CA GLY A 256 -15.18 -15.42 2.76
C GLY A 256 -16.36 -15.78 3.65
N GLN A 257 -16.40 -16.97 4.28
CA GLN A 257 -17.41 -17.34 5.25
C GLN A 257 -17.03 -16.80 6.63
N TYR A 258 -17.99 -16.12 7.29
CA TYR A 258 -17.75 -15.52 8.61
C TYR A 258 -17.71 -16.55 9.73
N GLN A 259 -16.84 -16.32 10.71
CA GLN A 259 -16.91 -17.02 12.00
C GLN A 259 -18.23 -16.67 12.67
N THR A 260 -18.82 -17.62 13.40
CA THR A 260 -20.13 -17.42 14.08
C THR A 260 -20.16 -16.15 14.93
N GLN A 261 -19.05 -15.85 15.62
CA GLN A 261 -18.90 -14.66 16.47
C GLN A 261 -18.68 -13.36 15.68
N HIS A 262 -18.54 -13.43 14.36
CA HIS A 262 -18.27 -12.30 13.47
C HIS A 262 -19.32 -12.13 12.36
N THR A 263 -20.43 -12.86 12.44
CA THR A 263 -21.54 -12.75 11.46
C THR A 263 -22.14 -11.34 11.41
N GLU A 264 -22.06 -10.59 12.50
CA GLU A 264 -22.51 -9.19 12.56
C GLU A 264 -21.75 -8.26 11.57
N TYR A 265 -20.50 -8.60 11.23
CA TYR A 265 -19.77 -7.85 10.19
C TYR A 265 -20.41 -7.97 8.81
N GLN A 266 -21.05 -9.09 8.52
CA GLN A 266 -21.82 -9.27 7.29
C GLN A 266 -22.95 -8.24 7.20
N ASN A 267 -23.73 -8.11 8.27
CA ASN A 267 -24.82 -7.13 8.34
C ASN A 267 -24.31 -5.70 8.24
N LEU A 268 -23.15 -5.41 8.88
CA LEU A 268 -22.51 -4.11 8.77
C LEU A 268 -22.12 -3.75 7.33
N PHE A 269 -21.43 -4.65 6.63
CA PHE A 269 -20.99 -4.39 5.27
C PHE A 269 -22.16 -4.26 4.30
N GLN A 270 -23.23 -5.05 4.49
CA GLN A 270 -24.47 -4.90 3.73
C GLN A 270 -25.13 -3.55 3.99
N ALA A 271 -25.27 -3.14 5.26
CA ALA A 271 -25.86 -1.86 5.61
C ALA A 271 -25.04 -0.67 5.05
N ILE A 272 -23.70 -0.70 5.14
CA ILE A 272 -22.84 0.31 4.55
C ILE A 272 -23.09 0.43 3.03
N ALA A 273 -23.19 -0.69 2.33
CA ALA A 273 -23.43 -0.70 0.89
C ALA A 273 -24.81 -0.15 0.52
N GLN A 274 -25.85 -0.47 1.29
CA GLN A 274 -27.25 -0.20 0.97
C GLN A 274 -27.75 1.16 1.48
N THR A 275 -27.18 1.68 2.59
CA THR A 275 -27.58 2.97 3.16
C THR A 275 -26.98 4.13 2.37
N GLU A 276 -27.74 5.20 2.17
CA GLU A 276 -27.25 6.39 1.47
C GLU A 276 -26.31 7.22 2.35
N HIS A 277 -25.07 7.41 1.89
CA HIS A 277 -24.07 8.23 2.54
C HIS A 277 -22.93 8.63 1.58
N GLN A 278 -22.06 9.58 2.01
CA GLN A 278 -20.94 10.09 1.20
C GLN A 278 -19.59 9.47 1.59
N SER A 279 -19.60 8.58 2.54
CA SER A 279 -18.41 7.94 3.12
C SER A 279 -18.00 6.70 2.33
N CYS A 280 -16.74 6.25 2.49
CA CYS A 280 -16.25 5.00 1.94
C CYS A 280 -15.61 4.13 3.04
N VAL A 281 -15.94 2.85 3.06
CA VAL A 281 -15.25 1.84 3.85
C VAL A 281 -14.42 0.97 2.91
N ILE A 282 -13.10 0.90 3.16
CA ILE A 282 -12.16 0.07 2.39
C ILE A 282 -11.87 -1.19 3.19
N LEU A 283 -12.09 -2.34 2.57
CA LEU A 283 -11.77 -3.66 3.10
C LEU A 283 -10.49 -4.17 2.42
N ILE A 284 -9.41 -4.39 3.19
CA ILE A 284 -8.18 -5.00 2.67
C ILE A 284 -8.17 -6.46 3.11
N SER A 285 -8.12 -7.39 2.13
CA SER A 285 -8.21 -8.82 2.42
C SER A 285 -7.45 -9.69 1.43
N GLN A 286 -7.05 -10.89 1.90
CA GLN A 286 -6.53 -11.98 1.06
C GLN A 286 -7.66 -12.85 0.50
N GLU A 287 -8.87 -12.70 1.02
CA GLU A 287 -10.05 -13.47 0.63
C GLU A 287 -11.21 -12.52 0.35
N LYS A 288 -11.99 -12.83 -0.69
CA LYS A 288 -13.16 -12.02 -1.06
C LYS A 288 -14.33 -12.36 -0.15
N ALA A 289 -14.86 -11.35 0.55
CA ALA A 289 -16.06 -11.47 1.38
C ALA A 289 -17.29 -11.84 0.54
N GLN A 290 -18.26 -12.53 1.16
CA GLN A 290 -19.44 -13.01 0.45
C GLN A 290 -20.29 -11.84 -0.11
N GLU A 291 -20.43 -10.75 0.63
CA GLU A 291 -21.20 -9.56 0.23
C GLU A 291 -20.67 -8.95 -1.06
N MET A 292 -19.35 -8.92 -1.23
CA MET A 292 -18.72 -8.40 -2.45
C MET A 292 -19.00 -9.25 -3.70
N THR A 293 -19.64 -10.41 -3.51
CA THR A 293 -20.09 -11.27 -4.60
C THR A 293 -21.61 -11.29 -4.72
N ALA A 294 -22.31 -11.24 -3.58
CA ALA A 294 -23.76 -11.38 -3.50
C ALA A 294 -24.52 -10.07 -3.80
N LEU A 295 -23.93 -8.92 -3.43
CA LEU A 295 -24.55 -7.63 -3.71
C LEU A 295 -24.41 -7.27 -5.19
N ASP A 296 -25.50 -6.79 -5.76
CA ASP A 296 -25.55 -6.30 -7.13
C ASP A 296 -24.79 -4.96 -7.24
N ARG A 297 -23.76 -4.95 -8.07
CA ARG A 297 -22.89 -3.77 -8.28
C ARG A 297 -23.53 -2.70 -9.15
N GLU A 298 -24.58 -3.03 -9.89
CA GLU A 298 -25.34 -2.05 -10.67
C GLU A 298 -26.31 -1.30 -9.77
N LEU A 299 -26.82 -1.95 -8.72
CA LEU A 299 -27.73 -1.36 -7.75
C LEU A 299 -27.01 -0.63 -6.61
N TYR A 300 -25.87 -1.16 -6.15
CA TYR A 300 -25.17 -0.65 -4.99
C TYR A 300 -23.77 -0.15 -5.36
N PRO A 301 -23.33 1.01 -4.83
CA PRO A 301 -22.01 1.58 -5.11
C PRO A 301 -20.91 0.82 -4.36
N ILE A 302 -20.69 -0.44 -4.78
CA ILE A 302 -19.63 -1.32 -4.28
C ILE A 302 -18.63 -1.64 -5.38
N GLN A 303 -17.35 -1.71 -5.04
CA GLN A 303 -16.29 -2.02 -5.99
C GLN A 303 -15.25 -2.97 -5.41
N CYS A 304 -14.59 -3.74 -6.29
CA CYS A 304 -13.44 -4.56 -5.94
C CYS A 304 -12.26 -4.20 -6.83
N LEU A 305 -11.10 -4.01 -6.23
CA LEU A 305 -9.82 -3.94 -6.92
C LEU A 305 -9.01 -5.19 -6.55
N GLU A 306 -8.80 -6.06 -7.53
CA GLU A 306 -8.00 -7.26 -7.39
C GLU A 306 -6.58 -6.94 -7.85
N LEU A 307 -5.60 -7.02 -6.95
CA LEU A 307 -4.21 -6.70 -7.26
C LEU A 307 -3.48 -7.91 -7.81
N GLU A 308 -2.90 -7.73 -8.97
CA GLU A 308 -1.93 -8.65 -9.57
C GLU A 308 -0.49 -8.24 -9.19
N GLY A 309 0.51 -8.96 -9.69
CA GLY A 309 1.91 -8.58 -9.54
C GLY A 309 2.22 -7.20 -10.13
N LEU A 310 3.33 -6.63 -9.72
CA LEU A 310 3.87 -5.43 -10.36
C LEU A 310 4.21 -5.73 -11.83
N ASP A 311 4.09 -4.72 -12.66
CA ASP A 311 4.59 -4.80 -14.03
C ASP A 311 6.12 -4.93 -14.05
N ASN A 312 6.67 -5.21 -15.22
CA ASN A 312 8.10 -5.45 -15.38
C ASN A 312 8.94 -4.23 -14.98
N SER A 313 8.46 -3.02 -15.23
CA SER A 313 9.19 -1.79 -14.87
C SER A 313 9.32 -1.65 -13.36
N ALA A 314 8.20 -1.70 -12.66
CA ALA A 314 8.16 -1.56 -11.21
C ALA A 314 8.85 -2.72 -10.47
N GLY A 315 8.73 -3.95 -10.98
CA GLY A 315 9.44 -5.10 -10.41
C GLY A 315 10.96 -4.98 -10.57
N ILE A 316 11.43 -4.48 -11.71
CA ILE A 316 12.86 -4.21 -11.95
C ILE A 316 13.36 -3.10 -11.02
N GLU A 317 12.57 -2.05 -10.74
CA GLU A 317 12.94 -0.99 -9.79
C GLU A 317 13.20 -1.58 -8.39
N ILE A 318 12.37 -2.51 -7.92
CA ILE A 318 12.62 -3.21 -6.64
C ILE A 318 13.94 -3.97 -6.68
N ILE A 319 14.20 -4.75 -7.74
CA ILE A 319 15.44 -5.54 -7.87
C ILE A 319 16.66 -4.61 -7.90
N GLN A 320 16.55 -3.46 -8.55
CA GLN A 320 17.61 -2.46 -8.65
C GLN A 320 18.06 -1.92 -7.28
N GLU A 321 17.14 -1.76 -6.32
CA GLU A 321 17.47 -1.32 -4.96
C GLU A 321 18.41 -2.29 -4.24
N TYR A 322 18.32 -3.58 -4.58
CA TYR A 322 19.22 -4.61 -4.03
C TYR A 322 20.59 -4.62 -4.69
N LYS A 323 20.81 -3.85 -5.78
CA LYS A 323 22.09 -3.70 -6.49
C LYS A 323 22.66 -5.02 -6.99
N LEU A 324 21.80 -5.94 -7.43
CA LEU A 324 22.27 -7.17 -8.09
C LEU A 324 23.06 -6.83 -9.36
N GLN A 325 24.07 -7.67 -9.71
CA GLN A 325 25.05 -7.31 -10.73
C GLN A 325 24.57 -7.59 -12.16
N ASP A 326 23.86 -8.67 -12.40
CA ASP A 326 23.50 -9.21 -13.71
C ASP A 326 22.10 -8.77 -14.18
N ARG A 327 21.98 -7.53 -14.69
CA ARG A 327 20.72 -6.89 -15.10
C ARG A 327 19.91 -7.70 -16.13
N ASP A 328 20.56 -8.45 -16.99
CA ASP A 328 19.92 -9.23 -18.04
C ASP A 328 18.98 -10.32 -17.50
N TYR A 329 19.18 -10.72 -16.24
CA TYR A 329 18.36 -11.73 -15.56
C TYR A 329 17.22 -11.15 -14.73
N TRP A 330 17.17 -9.83 -14.50
CA TRP A 330 16.18 -9.19 -13.62
C TRP A 330 14.75 -9.35 -14.13
N LEU A 331 14.54 -9.20 -15.43
CA LEU A 331 13.23 -9.44 -16.05
C LEU A 331 12.76 -10.88 -15.84
N LYS A 332 13.64 -11.85 -16.02
CA LYS A 332 13.34 -13.26 -15.81
C LYS A 332 13.02 -13.53 -14.33
N LEU A 333 13.78 -12.94 -13.41
CA LEU A 333 13.54 -13.03 -11.97
C LEU A 333 12.16 -12.47 -11.61
N ASN A 334 11.81 -11.27 -12.10
CA ASN A 334 10.50 -10.66 -11.88
C ASN A 334 9.35 -11.58 -12.36
N ASN A 335 9.49 -12.18 -13.55
CA ASN A 335 8.47 -13.07 -14.09
C ASN A 335 8.33 -14.37 -13.29
N ILE A 336 9.44 -14.97 -12.85
CA ILE A 336 9.44 -16.18 -12.01
C ILE A 336 8.67 -15.95 -10.71
N TYR A 337 8.89 -14.79 -10.04
CA TYR A 337 8.25 -14.44 -8.78
C TYR A 337 6.99 -13.59 -8.96
N LEU A 338 6.43 -13.58 -10.19
CA LEU A 338 5.12 -13.03 -10.55
C LEU A 338 4.97 -11.53 -10.24
N GLY A 339 6.07 -10.78 -10.18
CA GLY A 339 6.05 -9.37 -9.80
C GLY A 339 5.50 -9.12 -8.39
N ASN A 340 5.48 -10.13 -7.51
CA ASN A 340 5.05 -9.95 -6.13
C ASN A 340 6.15 -9.21 -5.33
N PRO A 341 5.89 -7.99 -4.82
CA PRO A 341 6.91 -7.18 -4.17
C PRO A 341 7.64 -7.90 -3.03
N LEU A 342 6.88 -8.63 -2.19
CA LEU A 342 7.44 -9.32 -1.04
C LEU A 342 8.30 -10.52 -1.46
N TYR A 343 7.85 -11.28 -2.48
CA TYR A 343 8.66 -12.40 -2.99
C TYR A 343 9.95 -11.91 -3.63
N LEU A 344 9.88 -10.80 -4.38
CA LEU A 344 11.08 -10.18 -4.95
C LEU A 344 12.06 -9.75 -3.86
N GLN A 345 11.58 -9.16 -2.75
CA GLN A 345 12.43 -8.78 -1.62
C GLN A 345 13.12 -10.01 -1.00
N TYR A 346 12.38 -11.09 -0.72
CA TYR A 346 12.95 -12.31 -0.15
C TYR A 346 14.01 -12.93 -1.06
N ILE A 347 13.72 -13.01 -2.36
CA ILE A 347 14.64 -13.60 -3.33
C ILE A 347 15.86 -12.73 -3.56
N CYS A 348 15.72 -11.41 -3.65
CA CYS A 348 16.87 -10.52 -3.78
C CYS A 348 17.79 -10.59 -2.54
N THR A 349 17.20 -10.72 -1.35
CA THR A 349 17.98 -10.94 -0.13
C THR A 349 18.75 -12.27 -0.20
N LEU A 350 18.08 -13.38 -0.58
CA LEU A 350 18.72 -14.67 -0.75
C LEU A 350 19.85 -14.63 -1.79
N ILE A 351 19.65 -13.94 -2.91
CA ILE A 351 20.68 -13.80 -3.95
C ILE A 351 21.91 -13.07 -3.41
N LYS A 352 21.73 -12.04 -2.60
CA LYS A 352 22.83 -11.31 -1.96
C LYS A 352 23.59 -12.18 -0.96
N ASP A 353 22.87 -12.94 -0.17
CA ASP A 353 23.46 -13.70 0.94
C ASP A 353 24.18 -14.97 0.45
N ILE A 354 23.69 -15.61 -0.64
CA ILE A 354 24.16 -16.95 -1.05
C ILE A 354 24.77 -16.94 -2.46
N PHE A 355 24.28 -16.11 -3.41
CA PHE A 355 24.62 -16.19 -4.82
C PHE A 355 25.48 -15.00 -5.28
N GLN A 356 26.25 -14.35 -4.40
CA GLN A 356 27.23 -13.30 -4.73
C GLN A 356 26.65 -12.16 -5.58
N ASP A 357 25.43 -11.72 -5.28
CA ASP A 357 24.67 -10.70 -6.02
C ASP A 357 24.31 -11.09 -7.49
N LEU A 358 24.40 -12.38 -7.88
CA LEU A 358 24.14 -12.86 -9.24
C LEU A 358 22.82 -13.63 -9.34
N ALA A 359 21.79 -13.02 -9.94
CA ALA A 359 20.51 -13.64 -10.19
C ALA A 359 20.61 -14.84 -11.14
N SER A 360 21.60 -14.82 -12.07
CA SER A 360 21.89 -15.92 -12.98
C SER A 360 22.22 -17.22 -12.26
N GLN A 361 22.95 -17.17 -11.15
CA GLN A 361 23.32 -18.35 -10.35
C GLN A 361 22.07 -19.00 -9.74
N LEU A 362 21.19 -18.21 -9.11
CA LEU A 362 19.93 -18.71 -8.60
C LEU A 362 19.08 -19.35 -9.70
N ILE A 363 18.99 -18.71 -10.86
CA ILE A 363 18.21 -19.22 -12.01
C ILE A 363 18.85 -20.49 -12.59
N ALA A 364 20.17 -20.64 -12.51
CA ALA A 364 20.89 -21.84 -12.99
C ALA A 364 20.64 -23.09 -12.14
N GLU A 365 20.16 -22.97 -10.89
CA GLU A 365 19.73 -24.11 -10.07
C GLU A 365 18.61 -24.92 -10.73
N GLY A 366 17.90 -24.34 -11.70
CA GLY A 366 16.89 -25.03 -12.52
C GLY A 366 15.58 -25.34 -11.80
N ASN A 367 15.52 -25.22 -10.48
CA ASN A 367 14.35 -25.40 -9.65
C ASN A 367 13.78 -24.02 -9.22
N LEU A 368 12.47 -23.97 -9.03
CA LEU A 368 11.81 -22.80 -8.49
C LEU A 368 12.08 -22.71 -6.96
N ILE A 369 12.93 -21.77 -6.56
CA ILE A 369 13.34 -21.65 -5.17
C ILE A 369 12.23 -20.94 -4.37
N ILE A 370 11.83 -21.57 -3.26
CA ILE A 370 10.88 -21.02 -2.27
C ILE A 370 11.66 -20.83 -0.97
N THR A 371 11.76 -19.59 -0.50
CA THR A 371 12.42 -19.29 0.79
C THR A 371 11.54 -19.75 1.97
N GLU A 372 12.12 -19.88 3.17
CA GLU A 372 11.35 -20.25 4.37
C GLU A 372 10.23 -19.22 4.67
N GLU A 373 10.47 -17.93 4.41
CA GLU A 373 9.46 -16.90 4.60
C GLU A 373 8.29 -17.05 3.60
N MET A 374 8.55 -17.39 2.34
CA MET A 374 7.51 -17.70 1.37
C MET A 374 6.73 -18.95 1.78
N LYS A 375 7.43 -19.97 2.26
CA LYS A 375 6.82 -21.21 2.75
C LYS A 375 5.84 -20.92 3.89
N LEU A 376 6.21 -20.08 4.87
CA LEU A 376 5.30 -19.67 5.96
C LEU A 376 4.03 -18.98 5.46
N LEU A 377 4.12 -18.16 4.41
CA LEU A 377 2.95 -17.53 3.79
C LEU A 377 2.04 -18.57 3.12
N PHE A 378 2.62 -19.53 2.41
CA PHE A 378 1.88 -20.62 1.77
C PHE A 378 1.29 -21.59 2.79
N ASP A 379 2.01 -21.95 3.85
CA ASP A 379 1.50 -22.76 4.97
C ASP A 379 0.26 -22.10 5.58
N THR A 380 0.33 -20.81 5.87
CA THR A 380 -0.81 -20.04 6.40
C THR A 380 -2.02 -20.12 5.47
N SER A 381 -1.81 -19.96 4.16
CA SER A 381 -2.88 -20.04 3.16
C SER A 381 -3.45 -21.45 3.04
N TYR A 382 -2.60 -22.49 3.06
CA TYR A 382 -2.99 -23.89 2.98
C TYR A 382 -3.78 -24.34 4.23
N GLN A 383 -3.36 -23.91 5.41
CA GLN A 383 -4.05 -24.24 6.67
C GLN A 383 -5.46 -23.66 6.76
N LYS A 384 -5.73 -22.54 6.08
CA LYS A 384 -7.06 -21.95 6.01
C LYS A 384 -8.03 -22.66 5.06
N MET A 385 -7.53 -23.51 4.16
CA MET A 385 -8.35 -24.24 3.19
C MET A 385 -9.21 -25.30 3.84
N SER A 386 -10.41 -25.47 3.28
CA SER A 386 -11.26 -26.64 3.57
C SER A 386 -10.61 -27.93 3.03
N ASP A 387 -11.07 -29.09 3.50
CA ASP A 387 -10.57 -30.39 3.03
C ASP A 387 -10.88 -30.58 1.52
N ILE A 388 -11.99 -30.05 1.03
CA ILE A 388 -12.35 -30.05 -0.40
C ILE A 388 -11.33 -29.24 -1.21
N GLU A 389 -11.01 -28.01 -0.76
CA GLU A 389 -10.01 -27.17 -1.43
C GLU A 389 -8.63 -27.85 -1.46
N LYS A 390 -8.22 -28.48 -0.34
CA LYS A 390 -6.94 -29.21 -0.26
C LYS A 390 -6.87 -30.37 -1.25
N GLN A 391 -7.94 -31.16 -1.37
CA GLN A 391 -8.00 -32.24 -2.36
C GLN A 391 -7.87 -31.74 -3.78
N ILE A 392 -8.58 -30.65 -4.14
CA ILE A 392 -8.50 -30.04 -5.47
C ILE A 392 -7.09 -29.51 -5.75
N VAL A 393 -6.51 -28.75 -4.79
CA VAL A 393 -5.16 -28.20 -4.91
C VAL A 393 -4.12 -29.32 -5.07
N LEU A 394 -4.21 -30.37 -4.27
CA LEU A 394 -3.33 -31.54 -4.35
C LEU A 394 -3.43 -32.21 -5.73
N LYS A 395 -4.63 -32.28 -6.30
CA LYS A 395 -4.83 -32.88 -7.62
C LYS A 395 -4.23 -32.02 -8.73
N ILE A 396 -4.50 -30.70 -8.71
CA ILE A 396 -3.94 -29.77 -9.70
C ILE A 396 -2.40 -29.72 -9.59
N SER A 397 -1.84 -29.79 -8.38
CA SER A 397 -0.39 -29.72 -8.19
C SER A 397 0.36 -30.93 -8.76
N LYS A 398 -0.28 -32.11 -8.77
CA LYS A 398 0.28 -33.37 -9.35
C LYS A 398 0.21 -33.42 -10.88
N SER A 399 -0.62 -32.62 -11.50
CA SER A 399 -0.76 -32.59 -12.97
C SER A 399 0.23 -31.61 -13.58
N ASP A 400 0.89 -31.98 -14.65
CA ASP A 400 1.73 -31.06 -15.43
C ASP A 400 0.91 -30.22 -16.40
N GLU A 401 -0.31 -30.66 -16.72
CA GLU A 401 -1.27 -29.93 -17.56
C GLU A 401 -2.30 -29.18 -16.73
N ASN A 402 -2.91 -28.15 -17.32
CA ASN A 402 -4.05 -27.46 -16.74
C ASN A 402 -5.27 -28.37 -16.79
N LEU A 403 -6.02 -28.47 -15.70
CA LEU A 403 -7.16 -29.38 -15.58
C LEU A 403 -8.49 -28.69 -15.85
N SER A 404 -9.39 -29.35 -16.57
CA SER A 404 -10.79 -28.95 -16.70
C SER A 404 -11.62 -29.45 -15.50
N ILE A 405 -12.86 -28.96 -15.39
CA ILE A 405 -13.81 -29.49 -14.38
C ILE A 405 -14.03 -30.99 -14.59
N GLU A 406 -14.09 -31.44 -15.84
CA GLU A 406 -14.33 -32.85 -16.16
C GLU A 406 -13.15 -33.75 -15.73
N ASP A 407 -11.90 -33.24 -15.85
CA ASP A 407 -10.72 -33.95 -15.40
C ASP A 407 -10.70 -34.07 -13.88
N LEU A 408 -11.09 -33.02 -13.18
CA LEU A 408 -11.22 -33.02 -11.72
C LEU A 408 -12.31 -34.00 -11.25
N LYS A 409 -13.48 -34.04 -11.91
CA LYS A 409 -14.54 -35.00 -11.61
C LYS A 409 -14.10 -36.46 -11.78
N LYS A 410 -13.30 -36.76 -12.82
CA LYS A 410 -12.77 -38.10 -13.05
C LYS A 410 -11.69 -38.50 -12.04
N SER A 411 -11.02 -37.54 -11.47
CA SER A 411 -9.78 -37.76 -10.71
C SER A 411 -9.86 -37.50 -9.20
N CYS A 412 -10.94 -36.86 -8.74
CA CYS A 412 -11.21 -36.60 -7.32
C CYS A 412 -12.44 -37.40 -6.87
N SER A 413 -12.38 -37.92 -5.64
CA SER A 413 -13.55 -38.58 -5.01
C SER A 413 -14.51 -37.57 -4.40
N LEU A 414 -14.80 -36.48 -5.14
CA LEU A 414 -15.65 -35.37 -4.72
C LEU A 414 -16.91 -35.28 -5.58
N SER A 415 -18.02 -34.79 -5.02
CA SER A 415 -19.21 -34.49 -5.81
C SER A 415 -18.96 -33.33 -6.78
N SER A 416 -19.73 -33.28 -7.89
CA SER A 416 -19.64 -32.16 -8.84
C SER A 416 -19.85 -30.80 -8.18
N ILE A 417 -20.76 -30.72 -7.17
CA ILE A 417 -21.04 -29.52 -6.41
C ILE A 417 -19.82 -29.11 -5.56
N ASP A 418 -19.18 -30.06 -4.90
CA ASP A 418 -18.00 -29.82 -4.08
C ASP A 418 -16.84 -29.29 -4.93
N ILE A 419 -16.63 -29.88 -6.11
CA ILE A 419 -15.59 -29.41 -7.05
C ILE A 419 -15.87 -27.97 -7.49
N ILE A 420 -17.10 -27.65 -7.90
CA ILE A 420 -17.47 -26.30 -8.34
C ILE A 420 -17.30 -25.29 -7.21
N ASN A 421 -17.82 -25.60 -6.02
CA ASN A 421 -17.71 -24.72 -4.86
C ASN A 421 -16.26 -24.57 -4.40
N GLY A 422 -15.46 -25.64 -4.43
CA GLY A 422 -14.04 -25.62 -4.10
C GLY A 422 -13.23 -24.76 -5.06
N LEU A 423 -13.46 -24.89 -6.37
CA LEU A 423 -12.82 -24.05 -7.40
C LEU A 423 -13.21 -22.58 -7.24
N GLN A 424 -14.49 -22.27 -6.96
CA GLN A 424 -14.95 -20.93 -6.69
C GLN A 424 -14.29 -20.34 -5.45
N SER A 425 -14.13 -21.14 -4.40
CA SER A 425 -13.46 -20.74 -3.16
C SER A 425 -11.98 -20.48 -3.38
N LEU A 426 -11.27 -21.36 -4.06
CA LEU A 426 -9.85 -21.18 -4.40
C LEU A 426 -9.62 -19.92 -5.26
N LYS A 427 -10.54 -19.60 -6.17
CA LYS A 427 -10.52 -18.35 -6.92
C LYS A 427 -10.67 -17.13 -6.03
N ARG A 428 -11.55 -17.18 -5.01
CA ARG A 428 -11.72 -16.11 -4.02
C ARG A 428 -10.50 -15.93 -3.11
N ARG A 429 -9.60 -16.92 -3.03
CA ARG A 429 -8.29 -16.87 -2.35
C ARG A 429 -7.14 -16.44 -3.26
N TYR A 430 -7.41 -16.19 -4.55
CA TYR A 430 -6.39 -15.79 -5.55
C TYR A 430 -5.28 -16.84 -5.79
N LEU A 431 -5.55 -18.10 -5.47
CA LEU A 431 -4.61 -19.22 -5.63
C LEU A 431 -4.79 -19.99 -6.94
N LEU A 432 -5.91 -19.78 -7.62
CA LEU A 432 -6.30 -20.49 -8.82
C LEU A 432 -6.31 -19.55 -10.03
N ASN A 433 -5.53 -19.92 -11.04
CA ASN A 433 -5.59 -19.31 -12.37
C ASN A 433 -6.64 -19.98 -13.22
N GLN A 434 -7.38 -19.19 -14.00
CA GLN A 434 -8.41 -19.65 -14.90
C GLN A 434 -8.07 -19.24 -16.34
N ILE A 435 -7.93 -20.21 -17.23
CA ILE A 435 -7.67 -20.01 -18.66
C ILE A 435 -8.95 -20.34 -19.41
N LYS A 436 -9.53 -19.33 -20.05
CA LYS A 436 -10.73 -19.49 -20.89
C LYS A 436 -10.31 -19.88 -22.31
N THR A 437 -10.55 -21.13 -22.65
CA THR A 437 -10.44 -21.69 -24.00
C THR A 437 -11.82 -22.23 -24.38
N ASN A 438 -11.90 -23.18 -25.31
CA ASN A 438 -13.14 -23.90 -25.57
C ASN A 438 -13.71 -24.57 -24.31
N ASN A 439 -12.82 -25.03 -23.41
CA ASN A 439 -13.13 -25.49 -22.08
C ASN A 439 -12.36 -24.61 -21.06
N THR A 440 -12.99 -24.26 -19.95
CA THR A 440 -12.29 -23.56 -18.87
C THR A 440 -11.29 -24.50 -18.20
N LEU A 441 -10.01 -24.10 -18.20
CA LEU A 441 -8.92 -24.83 -17.57
C LEU A 441 -8.44 -24.10 -16.30
N PHE A 442 -7.99 -24.87 -15.34
CA PHE A 442 -7.54 -24.40 -14.03
C PHE A 442 -6.10 -24.83 -13.76
N SER A 443 -5.33 -23.92 -13.20
CA SER A 443 -3.96 -24.17 -12.71
C SER A 443 -3.70 -23.40 -11.42
N LEU A 444 -2.72 -23.85 -10.67
CA LEU A 444 -2.18 -23.08 -9.54
C LEU A 444 -1.12 -22.10 -10.03
N SER A 445 -0.84 -21.06 -9.25
CA SER A 445 0.34 -20.24 -9.51
C SER A 445 1.61 -21.14 -9.43
N PRO A 446 2.63 -20.90 -10.25
CA PRO A 446 3.83 -21.75 -10.29
C PRO A 446 4.48 -21.92 -8.92
N LEU A 447 4.62 -20.85 -8.16
CA LEU A 447 5.20 -20.87 -6.82
C LEU A 447 4.37 -21.72 -5.84
N PHE A 448 3.06 -21.58 -5.86
CA PHE A 448 2.19 -22.36 -4.97
C PHE A 448 2.14 -23.84 -5.39
N LYS A 449 2.21 -24.12 -6.70
CA LYS A 449 2.32 -25.49 -7.22
C LYS A 449 3.61 -26.15 -6.76
N GLU A 450 4.74 -25.45 -6.81
CA GLU A 450 6.04 -25.92 -6.35
C GLU A 450 6.06 -26.15 -4.84
N TYR A 451 5.48 -25.22 -4.07
CA TYR A 451 5.29 -25.41 -2.63
C TYR A 451 4.53 -26.69 -2.32
N MET A 452 3.43 -26.96 -3.03
CA MET A 452 2.64 -28.18 -2.84
C MET A 452 3.47 -29.44 -3.12
N LYS A 453 4.27 -29.45 -4.20
CA LYS A 453 5.14 -30.59 -4.56
C LYS A 453 6.20 -30.85 -3.49
N ASN A 454 6.84 -29.82 -2.98
CA ASN A 454 8.01 -29.97 -2.12
C ASN A 454 7.68 -30.14 -0.63
N PHE A 455 6.59 -29.54 -0.14
CA PHE A 455 6.33 -29.43 1.30
C PHE A 455 5.05 -30.12 1.77
N GLN A 456 4.06 -30.35 0.89
CA GLN A 456 2.78 -30.94 1.28
C GLN A 456 2.54 -32.33 0.72
N MET A 457 3.32 -32.81 -0.27
CA MET A 457 3.20 -34.17 -0.78
C MET A 457 4.16 -35.15 -0.10
N GLN A 458 5.11 -34.66 0.69
CA GLN A 458 6.10 -35.49 1.40
C GLN A 458 5.59 -35.92 2.79
N ASN A 459 4.49 -35.33 3.27
CA ASN A 459 3.76 -35.69 4.48
C ASN A 459 2.43 -36.38 4.13
#